data_692cff09abe39487b382f717ec2c8cab
#
_entry.id   692cff09abe39487b382f717ec2c8cab
#
_cell.length_a   1.000
_cell.length_b   1.000
_cell.length_c   1.000
_cell.angle_alpha   90.00
_cell.angle_beta   90.00
_cell.angle_gamma   90.00
#
_symmetry.space_group_name_H-M   'P 1'
#
loop_
_entity.id
_entity.type
_entity.pdbx_description
1 polymer ?
#
loop_
_entity_poly.entity_id
_entity_poly.type
_entity_poly.pdbx_seq_one_letter_code
_entity_poly.pdbx_strand_id
1 'polypeptide(L)'
;FIRAIRNEAKIARLGRPGRIIAKMNALLDESVIRALYAASADGVKIDLIVRGACALRPGVPGLSENIRVRSIVGRFLEHSRIYYFRNDLAHDVYLSSADWMNRNLFRRIEIAFPILDPVLKKRVITEGLDPYLKDNLNSWELDSNGVYQKRKPRGKSGAFSAQQHLMQVLGNPVE
;
A
#
# COMPACT_ATOMS: atom_id res chain seq x y z
N PHE A 1 7.24 -12.04 -0.79
CA PHE A 1 6.35 -11.03 -1.40
C PHE A 1 6.08 -11.34 -2.88
N ILE A 2 7.08 -11.56 -3.72
CA ILE A 2 6.87 -11.84 -5.16
C ILE A 2 5.90 -13.01 -5.39
N ARG A 3 5.98 -14.06 -4.58
CA ARG A 3 5.04 -15.20 -4.65
C ARG A 3 3.60 -14.78 -4.37
N ALA A 4 3.38 -13.93 -3.36
CA ALA A 4 2.06 -13.40 -3.04
C ALA A 4 1.51 -12.48 -4.15
N ILE A 5 2.35 -11.60 -4.72
CA ILE A 5 1.98 -10.75 -5.86
C ILE A 5 1.57 -11.62 -7.07
N ARG A 6 2.36 -12.66 -7.40
CA ARG A 6 2.04 -13.58 -8.51
C ARG A 6 0.77 -14.40 -8.25
N ASN A 7 0.47 -14.71 -6.98
CA ASN A 7 -0.78 -15.38 -6.62
C ASN A 7 -2.00 -14.49 -6.88
N GLU A 8 -1.95 -13.19 -6.52
CA GLU A 8 -3.00 -12.23 -6.86
C GLU A 8 -3.22 -12.15 -8.39
N ALA A 9 -2.12 -12.10 -9.16
CA ALA A 9 -2.17 -12.11 -10.62
C ALA A 9 -2.85 -13.38 -11.17
N LYS A 10 -2.53 -14.55 -10.61
CA LYS A 10 -3.18 -15.83 -10.97
C LYS A 10 -4.69 -15.78 -10.66
N ILE A 11 -5.07 -15.27 -9.49
CA ILE A 11 -6.48 -15.11 -9.09
C ILE A 11 -7.22 -14.19 -10.08
N ALA A 12 -6.61 -13.08 -10.47
CA ALA A 12 -7.20 -12.13 -11.41
C ALA A 12 -7.40 -12.76 -12.82
N ARG A 13 -6.43 -13.52 -13.34
CA ARG A 13 -6.58 -14.27 -14.60
C ARG A 13 -7.71 -15.29 -14.59
N LEU A 14 -8.09 -15.79 -13.42
CA LEU A 14 -9.25 -16.68 -13.25
C LEU A 14 -10.59 -15.92 -13.12
N GLY A 15 -10.62 -14.60 -13.42
CA GLY A 15 -11.82 -13.77 -13.37
C GLY A 15 -12.23 -13.38 -11.95
N ARG A 16 -11.40 -13.63 -10.93
CA ARG A 16 -11.66 -13.26 -9.54
C ARG A 16 -10.93 -11.97 -9.17
N PRO A 17 -11.47 -11.12 -8.29
CA PRO A 17 -10.86 -9.85 -7.98
C PRO A 17 -9.53 -10.01 -7.21
N GLY A 18 -8.42 -9.60 -7.83
CA GLY A 18 -7.12 -9.46 -7.18
C GLY A 18 -6.96 -8.08 -6.52
N ARG A 19 -6.32 -8.03 -5.33
CA ARG A 19 -6.11 -6.79 -4.60
C ARG A 19 -4.81 -6.81 -3.82
N ILE A 20 -3.98 -5.78 -4.01
CA ILE A 20 -2.76 -5.54 -3.23
C ILE A 20 -2.84 -4.15 -2.62
N ILE A 21 -2.53 -4.03 -1.34
CA ILE A 21 -2.26 -2.74 -0.67
C ILE A 21 -0.93 -2.89 0.03
N ALA A 22 0.02 -1.98 -0.25
CA ALA A 22 1.33 -2.01 0.37
C ALA A 22 1.72 -0.63 0.90
N LYS A 23 2.02 -0.56 2.20
CA LYS A 23 2.54 0.63 2.86
C LYS A 23 4.00 0.40 3.23
N MET A 24 4.89 1.32 2.83
CA MET A 24 6.33 1.20 3.04
C MET A 24 7.01 2.56 2.93
N ASN A 25 8.31 2.61 3.24
CA ASN A 25 9.06 3.86 3.08
C ASN A 25 9.65 4.03 1.68
N ALA A 26 10.08 2.93 1.02
CA ALA A 26 10.65 2.99 -0.32
C ALA A 26 10.34 1.74 -1.15
N LEU A 27 10.16 1.94 -2.46
CA LEU A 27 9.94 0.90 -3.47
C LEU A 27 10.96 1.08 -4.59
N LEU A 28 12.06 0.31 -4.56
CA LEU A 28 13.17 0.43 -5.49
C LEU A 28 13.63 -0.92 -6.08
N ASP A 29 13.16 -2.06 -5.56
CA ASP A 29 13.55 -3.37 -6.05
C ASP A 29 12.93 -3.67 -7.41
N GLU A 30 13.76 -3.90 -8.42
CA GLU A 30 13.32 -4.13 -9.79
C GLU A 30 12.46 -5.38 -9.93
N SER A 31 12.79 -6.45 -9.24
CA SER A 31 12.05 -7.72 -9.34
C SER A 31 10.64 -7.61 -8.77
N VAL A 32 10.47 -6.87 -7.68
CA VAL A 32 9.16 -6.55 -7.10
C VAL A 32 8.36 -5.64 -8.04
N ILE A 33 8.99 -4.58 -8.58
CA ILE A 33 8.34 -3.64 -9.50
C ILE A 33 7.84 -4.37 -10.75
N ARG A 34 8.66 -5.24 -11.36
CA ARG A 34 8.26 -6.07 -12.50
C ARG A 34 7.07 -6.99 -12.17
N ALA A 35 7.08 -7.59 -10.97
CA ALA A 35 5.96 -8.44 -10.53
C ALA A 35 4.67 -7.63 -10.34
N LEU A 36 4.74 -6.40 -9.81
CA LEU A 36 3.59 -5.50 -9.66
C LEU A 36 3.04 -5.06 -11.04
N TYR A 37 3.91 -4.74 -12.00
CA TYR A 37 3.48 -4.42 -13.36
C TYR A 37 2.76 -5.59 -14.02
N ALA A 38 3.31 -6.81 -13.93
CA ALA A 38 2.66 -8.00 -14.46
C ALA A 38 1.29 -8.24 -13.78
N ALA A 39 1.20 -8.08 -12.46
CA ALA A 39 -0.06 -8.22 -11.74
C ALA A 39 -1.10 -7.14 -12.14
N SER A 40 -0.65 -5.90 -12.40
CA SER A 40 -1.51 -4.83 -12.90
C SER A 40 -2.05 -5.16 -14.29
N ALA A 41 -1.21 -5.65 -15.21
CA ALA A 41 -1.62 -6.07 -16.55
C ALA A 41 -2.65 -7.23 -16.49
N ASP A 42 -2.56 -8.10 -15.51
CA ASP A 42 -3.53 -9.19 -15.24
C ASP A 42 -4.81 -8.69 -14.52
N GLY A 43 -4.97 -7.38 -14.27
CA GLY A 43 -6.18 -6.77 -13.72
C GLY A 43 -6.21 -6.65 -12.19
N VAL A 44 -5.11 -6.91 -11.48
CA VAL A 44 -5.02 -6.72 -10.04
C VAL A 44 -5.06 -5.23 -9.70
N LYS A 45 -5.96 -4.83 -8.79
CA LYS A 45 -5.99 -3.46 -8.25
C LYS A 45 -4.93 -3.29 -7.17
N ILE A 46 -4.02 -2.34 -7.36
CA ILE A 46 -2.84 -2.14 -6.51
C ILE A 46 -2.82 -0.70 -5.99
N ASP A 47 -2.85 -0.53 -4.67
CA ASP A 47 -2.60 0.75 -4.01
C ASP A 47 -1.29 0.68 -3.20
N LEU A 48 -0.39 1.60 -3.50
CA LEU A 48 0.92 1.72 -2.86
C LEU A 48 0.96 3.03 -2.07
N ILE A 49 1.27 2.94 -0.78
CA ILE A 49 1.48 4.07 0.11
C ILE A 49 2.97 4.12 0.38
N VAL A 50 3.70 4.92 -0.41
CA VAL A 50 5.17 5.00 -0.37
C VAL A 50 5.57 6.39 0.12
N ARG A 51 6.18 6.45 1.29
CA ARG A 51 6.55 7.71 1.93
C ARG A 51 7.65 8.47 1.19
N GLY A 52 8.66 7.76 0.71
CA GLY A 52 9.87 8.31 0.11
C GLY A 52 10.08 7.86 -1.33
N ALA A 53 11.25 7.33 -1.65
CA ALA A 53 11.62 6.98 -3.02
C ALA A 53 10.75 5.86 -3.62
N CYS A 54 10.21 6.11 -4.81
CA CYS A 54 9.43 5.16 -5.59
C CYS A 54 9.95 5.14 -7.03
N ALA A 55 10.52 4.01 -7.47
CA ALA A 55 10.99 3.83 -8.85
C ALA A 55 9.89 3.26 -9.78
N LEU A 56 8.72 2.92 -9.24
CA LEU A 56 7.58 2.45 -10.02
C LEU A 56 6.81 3.64 -10.61
N ARG A 57 6.42 3.57 -11.87
CA ARG A 57 5.54 4.53 -12.56
C ARG A 57 4.11 3.99 -12.62
N PRO A 58 3.15 4.62 -11.92
CA PRO A 58 1.75 4.21 -11.95
C PRO A 58 1.00 4.79 -13.16
N GLY A 59 -0.17 4.23 -13.48
CA GLY A 59 -1.11 4.82 -14.44
C GLY A 59 -0.68 4.79 -15.91
N VAL A 60 0.33 3.99 -16.27
CA VAL A 60 0.75 3.82 -17.67
C VAL A 60 -0.18 2.80 -18.35
N PRO A 61 -0.88 3.19 -19.45
CA PRO A 61 -1.77 2.29 -20.17
C PRO A 61 -1.09 0.98 -20.59
N GLY A 62 -1.78 -0.15 -20.38
CA GLY A 62 -1.28 -1.49 -20.71
C GLY A 62 -0.18 -2.02 -19.78
N LEU A 63 0.31 -1.23 -18.83
CA LEU A 63 1.39 -1.63 -17.93
C LEU A 63 0.99 -1.48 -16.45
N SER A 64 0.62 -0.28 -16.03
CA SER A 64 0.38 0.04 -14.61
C SER A 64 -0.91 0.83 -14.38
N GLU A 65 -1.87 0.72 -15.27
CA GLU A 65 -3.15 1.43 -15.21
C GLU A 65 -3.98 1.07 -13.96
N ASN A 66 -3.75 -0.11 -13.38
CA ASN A 66 -4.38 -0.57 -12.15
C ASN A 66 -3.55 -0.27 -10.89
N ILE A 67 -2.42 0.44 -11.02
CA ILE A 67 -1.57 0.83 -9.89
C ILE A 67 -1.79 2.31 -9.56
N ARG A 68 -1.99 2.58 -8.28
CA ARG A 68 -1.98 3.93 -7.71
C ARG A 68 -0.87 4.03 -6.67
N VAL A 69 -0.13 5.11 -6.71
CA VAL A 69 0.93 5.42 -5.73
C VAL A 69 0.61 6.72 -5.05
N ARG A 70 0.70 6.72 -3.72
CA ARG A 70 0.56 7.94 -2.92
C ARG A 70 1.62 8.01 -1.84
N SER A 71 1.95 9.22 -1.43
CA SER A 71 2.75 9.54 -0.25
C SER A 71 1.90 10.34 0.72
N ILE A 72 1.99 10.03 2.01
CA ILE A 72 1.33 10.81 3.07
C ILE A 72 2.39 11.65 3.78
N VAL A 73 2.23 12.97 3.73
CA VAL A 73 3.14 13.95 4.34
C VAL A 73 2.36 14.77 5.37
N GLY A 74 2.55 14.47 6.64
CA GLY A 74 1.85 15.09 7.75
C GLY A 74 2.76 15.38 8.94
N ARG A 75 2.16 15.52 10.13
CA ARG A 75 2.85 15.83 11.38
C ARG A 75 3.83 14.72 11.80
N PHE A 76 3.45 13.45 11.61
CA PHE A 76 4.22 12.30 12.03
C PHE A 76 4.92 11.62 10.86
N LEU A 77 6.07 11.01 11.16
CA LEU A 77 6.79 10.20 10.23
C LEU A 77 6.05 8.87 10.01
N GLU A 78 5.67 8.59 8.75
CA GLU A 78 5.05 7.32 8.38
C GLU A 78 6.13 6.27 8.18
N HIS A 79 6.33 5.38 9.17
CA HIS A 79 7.43 4.41 9.17
C HIS A 79 6.98 2.95 9.21
N SER A 80 5.70 2.68 9.39
CA SER A 80 5.17 1.31 9.38
C SER A 80 5.21 0.70 7.99
N ARG A 81 5.47 -0.61 7.92
CA ARG A 81 5.40 -1.38 6.68
C ARG A 81 4.36 -2.47 6.83
N ILE A 82 3.36 -2.40 5.98
CA ILE A 82 2.19 -3.28 5.99
C ILE A 82 1.94 -3.74 4.58
N TYR A 83 1.82 -5.06 4.39
CA TYR A 83 1.58 -5.68 3.09
C TYR A 83 0.32 -6.51 3.15
N TYR A 84 -0.67 -6.13 2.36
CA TYR A 84 -1.96 -6.80 2.26
C TYR A 84 -2.14 -7.41 0.88
N PHE A 85 -2.56 -8.66 0.86
CA PHE A 85 -2.97 -9.41 -0.32
C PHE A 85 -4.37 -9.99 -0.07
N ARG A 86 -5.28 -9.81 -1.03
CA ARG A 86 -6.65 -10.33 -0.88
C ARG A 86 -6.71 -11.84 -0.78
N ASN A 87 -5.87 -12.52 -1.55
CA ASN A 87 -5.71 -13.98 -1.56
C ASN A 87 -7.06 -14.71 -1.50
N ASP A 88 -7.95 -14.43 -2.47
CA ASP A 88 -9.25 -15.06 -2.60
C ASP A 88 -10.12 -15.00 -1.31
N LEU A 89 -10.13 -13.84 -0.63
CA LEU A 89 -10.81 -13.55 0.64
C LEU A 89 -10.12 -14.08 1.91
N ALA A 90 -8.94 -14.70 1.83
CA ALA A 90 -8.16 -15.05 3.02
C ALA A 90 -7.57 -13.81 3.73
N HIS A 91 -7.44 -12.70 2.99
CA HIS A 91 -6.95 -11.41 3.50
C HIS A 91 -5.61 -11.55 4.21
N ASP A 92 -4.57 -11.95 3.49
CA ASP A 92 -3.23 -12.07 4.05
C ASP A 92 -2.65 -10.71 4.38
N VAL A 93 -2.25 -10.51 5.63
CA VAL A 93 -1.64 -9.28 6.13
C VAL A 93 -0.31 -9.60 6.77
N TYR A 94 0.72 -8.86 6.35
CA TYR A 94 2.06 -8.98 6.91
C TYR A 94 2.50 -7.63 7.49
N LEU A 95 3.14 -7.65 8.66
CA LEU A 95 3.96 -6.56 9.16
C LEU A 95 5.42 -6.87 8.86
N SER A 96 6.21 -5.84 8.56
CA SER A 96 7.61 -6.05 8.19
C SER A 96 8.51 -4.89 8.62
N SER A 97 9.78 -5.21 8.86
CA SER A 97 10.85 -4.22 8.98
C SER A 97 11.44 -3.81 7.62
N ALA A 98 11.22 -4.63 6.57
CA ALA A 98 11.76 -4.44 5.24
C ALA A 98 10.90 -3.52 4.38
N ASP A 99 11.54 -2.57 3.70
CA ASP A 99 11.03 -1.94 2.49
C ASP A 99 11.28 -2.84 1.27
N TRP A 100 10.63 -2.58 0.15
CA TRP A 100 10.92 -3.27 -1.10
C TRP A 100 12.12 -2.62 -1.81
N MET A 101 13.28 -2.79 -1.18
CA MET A 101 14.59 -2.32 -1.63
C MET A 101 15.58 -3.46 -1.66
N ASN A 102 16.50 -3.46 -2.62
CA ASN A 102 17.52 -4.49 -2.75
C ASN A 102 18.33 -4.71 -1.45
N ARG A 103 18.74 -3.63 -0.77
CA ARG A 103 19.47 -3.73 0.50
C ARG A 103 18.67 -4.43 1.60
N ASN A 104 17.36 -4.21 1.68
CA ASN A 104 16.50 -4.84 2.69
C ASN A 104 16.26 -6.31 2.34
N LEU A 105 15.99 -6.62 1.06
CA LEU A 105 15.61 -7.97 0.64
C LEU A 105 16.81 -8.94 0.55
N PHE A 106 18.04 -8.43 0.32
CA PHE A 106 19.20 -9.29 0.01
C PHE A 106 20.46 -9.02 0.84
N ARG A 107 20.52 -7.91 1.59
CA ARG A 107 21.78 -7.51 2.29
C ARG A 107 21.59 -7.24 3.78
N ARG A 108 20.39 -7.32 4.31
CA ARG A 108 20.07 -7.11 5.73
C ARG A 108 19.28 -8.30 6.26
N ILE A 109 19.36 -8.49 7.58
CA ILE A 109 18.44 -9.36 8.29
C ILE A 109 17.18 -8.54 8.57
N GLU A 110 16.10 -8.93 7.96
CA GLU A 110 14.79 -8.28 8.10
C GLU A 110 13.73 -9.31 8.49
N ILE A 111 12.68 -8.85 9.12
CA ILE A 111 11.58 -9.70 9.56
C ILE A 111 10.32 -9.33 8.79
N ALA A 112 9.59 -10.33 8.32
CA ALA A 112 8.23 -10.19 7.84
C ALA A 112 7.41 -11.34 8.43
N PHE A 113 6.30 -11.04 9.09
CA PHE A 113 5.45 -12.05 9.71
C PHE A 113 3.97 -11.81 9.40
N PRO A 114 3.19 -12.89 9.21
CA PRO A 114 1.76 -12.79 8.97
C PRO A 114 1.01 -12.47 10.27
N ILE A 115 -0.07 -11.70 10.15
CA ILE A 115 -1.04 -11.52 11.22
C ILE A 115 -2.10 -12.61 11.09
N LEU A 116 -2.07 -13.59 12.00
CA LEU A 116 -2.96 -14.76 11.94
C LEU A 116 -4.29 -14.50 12.65
N ASP A 117 -4.27 -13.80 13.78
CA ASP A 117 -5.47 -13.47 14.54
C ASP A 117 -6.40 -12.56 13.71
N PRO A 118 -7.68 -12.93 13.52
CA PRO A 118 -8.61 -12.19 12.67
C PRO A 118 -8.97 -10.80 13.22
N VAL A 119 -8.98 -10.62 14.54
CA VAL A 119 -9.27 -9.33 15.18
C VAL A 119 -8.11 -8.38 14.96
N LEU A 120 -6.88 -8.83 15.21
CA LEU A 120 -5.67 -8.04 14.95
C LEU A 120 -5.49 -7.76 13.45
N LYS A 121 -5.78 -8.74 12.59
CA LYS A 121 -5.76 -8.55 11.12
C LYS A 121 -6.70 -7.43 10.70
N LYS A 122 -7.94 -7.44 11.20
CA LYS A 122 -8.93 -6.39 10.93
C LYS A 122 -8.41 -5.02 11.42
N ARG A 123 -7.86 -4.96 12.64
CA ARG A 123 -7.29 -3.72 13.19
C ARG A 123 -6.16 -3.18 12.33
N VAL A 124 -5.21 -4.02 11.91
CA VAL A 124 -4.10 -3.59 11.04
C VAL A 124 -4.63 -3.02 9.72
N ILE A 125 -5.67 -3.59 9.13
CA ILE A 125 -6.29 -3.05 7.91
C ILE A 125 -6.96 -1.70 8.19
N THR A 126 -7.84 -1.64 9.19
CA THR A 126 -8.68 -0.46 9.47
C THR A 126 -7.90 0.70 10.09
N GLU A 127 -6.82 0.44 10.80
CA GLU A 127 -5.98 1.47 11.43
C GLU A 127 -4.72 1.78 10.60
N GLY A 128 -4.12 0.76 9.96
CA GLY A 128 -2.84 0.88 9.27
C GLY A 128 -2.92 1.14 7.76
N LEU A 129 -4.05 0.88 7.11
CA LEU A 129 -4.19 1.02 5.64
C LEU A 129 -5.37 1.92 5.24
N ASP A 130 -6.58 1.63 5.70
CA ASP A 130 -7.80 2.31 5.24
C ASP A 130 -7.78 3.83 5.42
N PRO A 131 -7.33 4.40 6.55
CA PRO A 131 -7.27 5.85 6.72
C PRO A 131 -6.35 6.50 5.69
N TYR A 132 -5.21 5.88 5.38
CA TYR A 132 -4.25 6.39 4.40
C TYR A 132 -4.78 6.35 2.97
N LEU A 133 -5.63 5.38 2.65
CA LEU A 133 -6.31 5.32 1.36
C LEU A 133 -7.39 6.40 1.21
N LYS A 134 -7.97 6.85 2.32
CA LYS A 134 -9.00 7.90 2.37
C LYS A 134 -8.42 9.31 2.47
N ASP A 135 -7.15 9.45 2.92
CA ASP A 135 -6.53 10.74 3.13
C ASP A 135 -6.57 11.61 1.86
N ASN A 136 -7.10 12.82 2.00
CA ASN A 136 -7.19 13.82 0.94
C ASN A 136 -6.65 15.20 1.35
N LEU A 137 -6.10 15.32 2.56
CA LEU A 137 -5.43 16.53 3.05
C LEU A 137 -3.91 16.45 2.97
N ASN A 138 -3.36 15.27 3.31
CA ASN A 138 -1.92 15.06 3.42
C ASN A 138 -1.38 14.13 2.34
N SER A 139 -2.25 13.65 1.43
CA SER A 139 -1.91 12.74 0.35
C SER A 139 -1.38 13.46 -0.88
N TRP A 140 -0.26 12.95 -1.41
CA TRP A 140 0.34 13.32 -2.68
C TRP A 140 0.28 12.11 -3.59
N GLU A 141 -0.36 12.23 -4.74
CA GLU A 141 -0.51 11.14 -5.72
C GLU A 141 0.56 11.26 -6.80
N LEU A 142 1.25 10.17 -7.09
CA LEU A 142 2.23 10.08 -8.17
C LEU A 142 1.50 9.83 -9.49
N ASP A 143 1.79 10.62 -10.52
CA ASP A 143 1.25 10.42 -11.85
C ASP A 143 2.19 9.59 -12.76
N SER A 144 1.73 9.28 -13.98
CA SER A 144 2.50 8.51 -14.97
C SER A 144 3.75 9.24 -15.51
N ASN A 145 3.88 10.53 -15.26
CA ASN A 145 5.05 11.34 -15.63
C ASN A 145 6.11 11.40 -14.52
N GLY A 146 5.83 10.77 -13.35
CA GLY A 146 6.73 10.80 -12.21
C GLY A 146 6.57 12.04 -11.33
N VAL A 147 5.46 12.78 -11.47
CA VAL A 147 5.21 14.02 -10.73
C VAL A 147 4.22 13.75 -9.60
N TYR A 148 4.56 14.19 -8.38
CA TYR A 148 3.65 14.15 -7.25
C TYR A 148 2.74 15.36 -7.23
N GLN A 149 1.43 15.10 -7.20
CA GLN A 149 0.40 16.12 -7.11
C GLN A 149 -0.35 16.02 -5.79
N LYS A 150 -0.47 17.15 -5.08
CA LYS A 150 -1.22 17.17 -3.82
C LYS A 150 -2.70 16.92 -4.08
N ARG A 151 -3.26 15.93 -3.42
CA ARG A 151 -4.69 15.66 -3.46
C ARG A 151 -5.46 16.81 -2.80
N LYS A 152 -6.61 17.15 -3.36
CA LYS A 152 -7.52 18.16 -2.78
C LYS A 152 -8.87 17.50 -2.53
N PRO A 153 -9.55 17.83 -1.41
CA PRO A 153 -10.93 17.42 -1.20
C PRO A 153 -11.79 17.85 -2.38
N ARG A 154 -12.64 16.95 -2.88
CA ARG A 154 -13.54 17.24 -4.00
C ARG A 154 -14.97 17.33 -3.49
N GLY A 155 -15.67 18.43 -3.84
CA GLY A 155 -17.10 18.62 -3.57
C GLY A 155 -17.42 18.60 -2.07
N LYS A 156 -18.57 18.00 -1.74
CA LYS A 156 -19.05 17.86 -0.34
C LYS A 156 -18.35 16.75 0.45
N SER A 157 -17.43 15.98 -0.14
CA SER A 157 -16.64 15.02 0.61
C SER A 157 -15.73 15.78 1.57
N GLY A 158 -15.94 15.62 2.87
CA GLY A 158 -15.20 16.32 3.91
C GLY A 158 -13.69 16.11 3.79
N ALA A 159 -12.94 17.09 4.26
CA ALA A 159 -11.50 16.99 4.42
C ALA A 159 -11.16 15.85 5.41
N PHE A 160 -10.27 14.92 5.03
CA PHE A 160 -9.87 13.79 5.86
C PHE A 160 -8.36 13.67 5.92
N SER A 161 -7.83 13.65 7.14
CA SER A 161 -6.43 13.39 7.44
C SER A 161 -6.31 12.08 8.22
N ALA A 162 -5.57 11.12 7.68
CA ALA A 162 -5.32 9.83 8.33
C ALA A 162 -4.71 10.01 9.73
N GLN A 163 -3.69 10.87 9.85
CA GLN A 163 -3.00 11.09 11.12
C GLN A 163 -3.91 11.75 12.17
N GLN A 164 -4.70 12.75 11.80
CA GLN A 164 -5.66 13.38 12.72
C GLN A 164 -6.74 12.39 13.17
N HIS A 165 -7.28 11.61 12.25
CA HIS A 165 -8.24 10.57 12.56
C HIS A 165 -7.67 9.55 13.56
N LEU A 166 -6.48 9.03 13.29
CA LEU A 166 -5.83 8.05 14.15
C LEU A 166 -5.47 8.62 15.54
N MET A 167 -5.09 9.90 15.62
CA MET A 167 -4.91 10.57 16.92
C MET A 167 -6.20 10.60 17.74
N GLN A 168 -7.34 10.85 17.10
CA GLN A 168 -8.64 10.88 17.78
C GLN A 168 -9.10 9.48 18.23
N VAL A 169 -8.91 8.47 17.37
CA VAL A 169 -9.37 7.09 17.64
C VAL A 169 -8.47 6.37 18.64
N LEU A 170 -7.14 6.55 18.53
CA LEU A 170 -6.17 5.82 19.35
C LEU A 170 -5.68 6.63 20.55
N GLY A 171 -5.88 7.95 20.57
CA GLY A 171 -5.47 8.83 21.64
C GLY A 171 -6.45 8.89 22.82
N ASN A 172 -7.68 8.40 22.67
CA ASN A 172 -8.61 8.26 23.77
C ASN A 172 -8.28 6.96 24.52
N PRO A 173 -7.96 7.02 25.83
CA PRO A 173 -7.78 5.80 26.60
C PRO A 173 -9.05 4.95 26.48
N VAL A 174 -8.88 3.68 26.18
CA VAL A 174 -9.98 2.70 26.28
C VAL A 174 -10.24 2.57 27.79
N GLU A 175 -11.39 3.07 28.26
CA GLU A 175 -11.87 2.83 29.62
C GLU A 175 -12.14 1.33 29.83
#